data_a392b11438730258ba543cbf44131e7a
#
_entry.id   a392b11438730258ba543cbf44131e7a
#
_cell.length_a   1.000
_cell.length_b   1.000
_cell.length_c   1.000
_cell.angle_alpha   90.00
_cell.angle_beta   90.00
_cell.angle_gamma   90.00
#
_symmetry.space_group_name_H-M   'P 1'
#
loop_
_entity.id
_entity.type
_entity.pdbx_description
1 polymer ?
#
loop_
_entity_poly.entity_id
_entity_poly.type
_entity_poly.pdbx_seq_one_letter_code
_entity_poly.pdbx_strand_id
1 'polypeptide(L)'
;MAGLHFGKSRWDEIPQVLGLTVDDGGVMSGHWQGMSVNASFSSQEDNHGAIGHRTDLGMPFDPPLGVHGLPSAELWMLIVDPRLSADFEASTKGLGMFAASIGDGGIWGRWGHYEAAPERYRAAFELFAWAAQIILARRAKNPPPWELEIAETWPALAQGWGLALDVRRGAMTGTVRGRPTKVCFGSHGGASTTRVEIAVPVPTGCELSLARQDGDGFFSKLFRGQDVVVGDPAFDAAFIVKGDPESFVRAALTPAARAHILELTRTGCAITLQDGALIAWVKERITDRERVDALMKAALAASLALCPEPNPGAPPLPYR
;
A
#
# COMPACT_ATOMS: atom_id res chain seq x y z
N MET A 1 -32.04 10.81 21.63
CA MET A 1 -30.83 9.93 21.53
C MET A 1 -29.83 10.43 22.58
N ALA A 2 -29.74 9.73 23.72
CA ALA A 2 -28.79 10.08 24.76
C ALA A 2 -27.41 9.50 24.36
N GLY A 3 -26.50 10.38 23.93
CA GLY A 3 -25.12 9.98 23.67
C GLY A 3 -24.49 9.47 24.98
N LEU A 4 -24.16 8.20 25.00
CA LEU A 4 -23.32 7.62 26.04
C LEU A 4 -21.95 8.32 26.00
N HIS A 5 -21.76 9.32 26.86
CA HIS A 5 -20.47 9.86 27.20
C HIS A 5 -19.69 8.77 27.97
N PHE A 6 -19.09 7.81 27.27
CA PHE A 6 -18.04 7.00 27.85
C PHE A 6 -16.90 7.94 28.22
N GLY A 7 -16.46 7.84 29.49
CA GLY A 7 -15.52 8.77 30.09
C GLY A 7 -14.28 9.00 29.21
N LYS A 8 -14.27 10.11 28.49
CA LYS A 8 -13.15 10.63 27.71
C LYS A 8 -11.84 10.69 28.53
N SER A 9 -11.93 10.75 29.88
CA SER A 9 -10.80 11.07 30.73
C SER A 9 -9.69 10.02 30.79
N ARG A 10 -9.97 8.72 30.62
CA ARG A 10 -8.92 7.69 30.72
C ARG A 10 -8.22 7.37 29.41
N TRP A 11 -8.95 7.41 28.29
CA TRP A 11 -8.34 7.21 26.97
C TRP A 11 -7.34 8.32 26.63
N ASP A 12 -7.63 9.55 27.07
CA ASP A 12 -6.75 10.71 26.84
C ASP A 12 -5.44 10.64 27.66
N GLU A 13 -5.42 9.86 28.75
CA GLU A 13 -4.23 9.67 29.60
C GLU A 13 -3.27 8.59 29.05
N ILE A 14 -3.80 7.55 28.37
CA ILE A 14 -3.00 6.42 27.88
C ILE A 14 -1.89 6.89 26.91
N PRO A 15 -2.16 7.71 25.89
CA PRO A 15 -1.14 8.19 24.98
C PRO A 15 -0.02 8.94 25.70
N GLN A 16 -0.37 9.80 26.66
CA GLN A 16 0.61 10.58 27.42
C GLN A 16 1.52 9.68 28.27
N VAL A 17 0.93 8.68 28.96
CA VAL A 17 1.68 7.71 29.78
C VAL A 17 2.60 6.83 28.94
N LEU A 18 2.21 6.54 27.68
CA LEU A 18 2.97 5.70 26.77
C LEU A 18 3.88 6.49 25.81
N GLY A 19 3.80 7.82 25.82
CA GLY A 19 4.55 8.67 24.89
C GLY A 19 4.06 8.54 23.44
N LEU A 20 2.76 8.30 23.24
CA LEU A 20 2.11 8.18 21.93
C LEU A 20 1.35 9.47 21.57
N THR A 21 1.09 9.66 20.29
CA THR A 21 0.21 10.72 19.76
C THR A 21 -1.12 10.13 19.32
N VAL A 22 -2.17 10.93 19.31
CA VAL A 22 -3.50 10.55 18.82
C VAL A 22 -3.81 11.40 17.60
N ASP A 23 -4.26 10.76 16.52
CA ASP A 23 -4.75 11.45 15.32
C ASP A 23 -6.24 11.82 15.44
N ASP A 24 -6.75 12.55 14.44
CA ASP A 24 -8.16 12.96 14.38
C ASP A 24 -9.14 11.77 14.29
N GLY A 25 -8.67 10.61 13.87
CA GLY A 25 -9.43 9.36 13.83
C GLY A 25 -9.43 8.59 15.15
N GLY A 26 -8.73 9.08 16.18
CA GLY A 26 -8.61 8.43 17.48
C GLY A 26 -7.64 7.24 17.49
N VAL A 27 -6.75 7.14 16.51
CA VAL A 27 -5.69 6.13 16.49
C VAL A 27 -4.48 6.67 17.25
N MET A 28 -4.06 5.94 18.27
CA MET A 28 -2.79 6.21 18.96
C MET A 28 -1.63 5.66 18.14
N SER A 29 -0.58 6.42 17.98
CA SER A 29 0.62 5.99 17.25
C SER A 29 1.90 6.57 17.86
N GLY A 30 3.02 5.91 17.63
CA GLY A 30 4.32 6.35 18.11
C GLY A 30 5.39 5.29 17.95
N HIS A 31 6.39 5.32 18.84
CA HIS A 31 7.50 4.36 18.81
C HIS A 31 7.67 3.69 20.17
N TRP A 32 7.91 2.39 20.15
CA TRP A 32 8.25 1.59 21.32
C TRP A 32 9.53 0.81 21.05
N GLN A 33 10.58 1.07 21.84
CA GLN A 33 11.91 0.47 21.63
C GLN A 33 12.42 0.61 20.19
N GLY A 34 12.17 1.78 19.57
CA GLY A 34 12.59 2.07 18.20
C GLY A 34 11.70 1.50 17.08
N MET A 35 10.65 0.76 17.43
CA MET A 35 9.68 0.21 16.47
C MET A 35 8.38 1.03 16.48
N SER A 36 7.80 1.23 15.32
CA SER A 36 6.48 1.88 15.21
C SER A 36 5.41 1.04 15.90
N VAL A 37 4.54 1.69 16.64
CA VAL A 37 3.37 1.05 17.29
C VAL A 37 2.12 1.86 17.00
N ASN A 38 1.00 1.17 16.95
CA ASN A 38 -0.31 1.80 16.91
C ASN A 38 -1.31 1.07 17.80
N ALA A 39 -2.34 1.80 18.22
CA ALA A 39 -3.48 1.23 18.89
C ALA A 39 -4.73 2.00 18.50
N SER A 40 -5.83 1.30 18.32
CA SER A 40 -7.12 1.91 18.01
C SER A 40 -8.24 1.26 18.79
N PHE A 41 -9.27 2.06 19.03
CA PHE A 41 -10.51 1.60 19.63
C PHE A 41 -11.61 1.67 18.59
N SER A 42 -12.43 0.62 18.52
CA SER A 42 -13.60 0.60 17.66
C SER A 42 -14.80 -0.03 18.38
N SER A 43 -15.98 0.47 18.03
CA SER A 43 -17.26 -0.11 18.41
C SER A 43 -17.91 -0.70 17.18
N GLN A 44 -18.35 -1.92 17.23
CA GLN A 44 -19.06 -2.59 16.15
C GLN A 44 -20.40 -3.10 16.66
N GLU A 45 -21.46 -2.71 15.99
CA GLU A 45 -22.78 -3.25 16.21
C GLU A 45 -22.88 -4.62 15.54
N ASP A 46 -23.29 -5.64 16.26
CA ASP A 46 -23.55 -6.97 15.72
C ASP A 46 -24.92 -7.03 15.00
N ASN A 47 -25.20 -8.15 14.34
CA ASN A 47 -26.46 -8.37 13.62
C ASN A 47 -27.71 -8.40 14.54
N HIS A 48 -27.53 -8.32 15.84
CA HIS A 48 -28.59 -8.31 16.85
C HIS A 48 -28.72 -6.95 17.57
N GLY A 49 -27.96 -5.92 17.11
CA GLY A 49 -27.97 -4.60 17.70
C GLY A 49 -27.13 -4.44 18.96
N ALA A 50 -26.37 -5.48 19.37
CA ALA A 50 -25.47 -5.36 20.50
C ALA A 50 -24.16 -4.67 20.07
N ILE A 51 -23.73 -3.66 20.83
CA ILE A 51 -22.48 -2.93 20.58
C ILE A 51 -21.33 -3.67 21.24
N GLY A 52 -20.51 -4.31 20.44
CA GLY A 52 -19.23 -4.87 20.86
C GLY A 52 -18.14 -3.81 20.81
N HIS A 53 -17.32 -3.75 21.85
CA HIS A 53 -16.14 -2.89 21.91
C HIS A 53 -14.89 -3.72 21.74
N ARG A 54 -13.90 -3.18 21.03
CA ARG A 54 -12.60 -3.82 20.85
C ARG A 54 -11.47 -2.81 20.85
N THR A 55 -10.31 -3.25 21.30
CA THR A 55 -9.06 -2.51 21.20
C THR A 55 -8.11 -3.31 20.32
N ASP A 56 -7.66 -2.72 19.25
CA ASP A 56 -6.68 -3.28 18.32
C ASP A 56 -5.31 -2.66 18.58
N LEU A 57 -4.27 -3.49 18.58
CA LEU A 57 -2.87 -3.10 18.74
C LEU A 57 -2.07 -3.57 17.53
N GLY A 58 -1.06 -2.79 17.14
CA GLY A 58 -0.17 -3.16 16.07
C GLY A 58 1.26 -2.71 16.31
N MET A 59 2.19 -3.53 15.82
CA MET A 59 3.61 -3.20 15.67
C MET A 59 4.00 -3.58 14.24
N PRO A 60 3.81 -2.65 13.27
CA PRO A 60 4.12 -2.91 11.87
C PRO A 60 5.62 -3.08 11.68
N PHE A 61 6.00 -3.99 10.79
CA PHE A 61 7.37 -4.08 10.30
C PHE A 61 7.57 -3.10 9.14
N ASP A 62 8.61 -2.30 9.24
CA ASP A 62 9.00 -1.38 8.17
C ASP A 62 10.50 -1.54 7.84
N PRO A 63 10.84 -2.14 6.69
CA PRO A 63 9.93 -2.77 5.73
C PRO A 63 9.28 -4.06 6.23
N PRO A 64 8.18 -4.53 5.61
CA PRO A 64 7.61 -5.86 5.85
C PRO A 64 8.64 -6.97 5.67
N LEU A 65 8.39 -8.16 6.24
CA LEU A 65 9.33 -9.29 6.15
C LEU A 65 9.56 -9.75 4.71
N GLY A 66 8.61 -9.51 3.81
CA GLY A 66 8.70 -9.83 2.39
C GLY A 66 8.58 -11.32 2.09
N VAL A 67 8.01 -12.08 3.02
CA VAL A 67 7.82 -13.54 2.89
C VAL A 67 6.43 -13.91 2.37
N HIS A 68 5.51 -12.96 2.29
CA HIS A 68 4.17 -13.19 1.76
C HIS A 68 4.21 -13.60 0.28
N GLY A 69 3.43 -14.62 -0.08
CA GLY A 69 3.36 -15.13 -1.45
C GLY A 69 4.59 -15.94 -1.90
N LEU A 70 5.50 -16.26 -0.99
CA LEU A 70 6.55 -17.23 -1.26
C LEU A 70 6.00 -18.65 -1.13
N PRO A 71 6.42 -19.60 -2.02
CA PRO A 71 5.94 -20.98 -1.96
C PRO A 71 6.44 -21.75 -0.71
N SER A 72 7.35 -21.19 0.08
CA SER A 72 7.98 -21.95 1.16
C SER A 72 7.47 -21.55 2.54
N ALA A 73 6.61 -22.41 3.11
CA ALA A 73 6.41 -22.46 4.55
C ALA A 73 7.76 -22.55 5.31
N GLU A 74 8.80 -23.06 4.66
CA GLU A 74 10.16 -23.21 5.21
C GLU A 74 10.78 -21.89 5.62
N LEU A 75 10.76 -20.86 4.76
CA LEU A 75 11.32 -19.55 5.12
C LEU A 75 10.56 -18.91 6.27
N TRP A 76 9.22 -19.04 6.27
CA TRP A 76 8.39 -18.58 7.39
C TRP A 76 8.80 -19.29 8.69
N MET A 77 9.00 -20.60 8.65
CA MET A 77 9.42 -21.42 9.79
C MET A 77 10.82 -21.07 10.30
N LEU A 78 11.72 -20.60 9.41
CA LEU A 78 13.04 -20.13 9.82
C LEU A 78 12.99 -18.77 10.55
N ILE A 79 12.03 -17.92 10.19
CA ILE A 79 11.86 -16.58 10.74
C ILE A 79 10.96 -16.62 11.98
N VAL A 80 9.82 -17.32 11.88
CA VAL A 80 8.83 -17.48 12.94
C VAL A 80 8.69 -18.96 13.27
N ASP A 81 9.60 -19.48 14.10
CA ASP A 81 9.56 -20.88 14.48
C ASP A 81 8.37 -21.23 15.40
N PRO A 82 7.98 -22.51 15.50
CA PRO A 82 6.85 -22.95 16.31
C PRO A 82 6.97 -22.60 17.79
N ARG A 83 8.20 -22.54 18.34
CA ARG A 83 8.42 -22.20 19.75
C ARG A 83 8.14 -20.73 19.99
N LEU A 84 8.67 -19.84 19.13
CA LEU A 84 8.35 -18.41 19.20
C LEU A 84 6.85 -18.17 19.08
N SER A 85 6.18 -18.85 18.14
CA SER A 85 4.72 -18.76 17.99
C SER A 85 3.98 -19.23 19.24
N ALA A 86 4.37 -20.36 19.83
CA ALA A 86 3.75 -20.90 21.04
C ALA A 86 3.97 -20.00 22.26
N ASP A 87 5.17 -19.49 22.45
CA ASP A 87 5.52 -18.59 23.54
C ASP A 87 4.77 -17.26 23.41
N PHE A 88 4.68 -16.73 22.19
CA PHE A 88 3.91 -15.53 21.90
C PHE A 88 2.41 -15.72 22.17
N GLU A 89 1.83 -16.82 21.68
CA GLU A 89 0.42 -17.15 21.91
C GLU A 89 0.11 -17.34 23.42
N ALA A 90 0.95 -18.04 24.15
CA ALA A 90 0.78 -18.22 25.58
C ALA A 90 0.83 -16.88 26.35
N SER A 91 1.78 -16.03 25.96
CA SER A 91 1.95 -14.70 26.59
C SER A 91 0.79 -13.75 26.28
N THR A 92 0.29 -13.74 25.03
CA THR A 92 -0.88 -12.91 24.67
C THR A 92 -2.16 -13.36 25.35
N LYS A 93 -2.34 -14.68 25.55
CA LYS A 93 -3.44 -15.21 26.38
C LYS A 93 -3.30 -14.78 27.83
N GLY A 94 -2.08 -14.78 28.38
CA GLY A 94 -1.78 -14.26 29.71
C GLY A 94 -2.15 -12.78 29.89
N LEU A 95 -2.04 -11.99 28.84
CA LEU A 95 -2.50 -10.60 28.81
C LEU A 95 -4.02 -10.46 28.56
N GLY A 96 -4.75 -11.56 28.43
CA GLY A 96 -6.20 -11.57 28.17
C GLY A 96 -6.56 -11.08 26.77
N MET A 97 -5.67 -11.18 25.78
CA MET A 97 -5.98 -10.88 24.40
C MET A 97 -6.90 -11.95 23.81
N PHE A 98 -7.94 -11.50 23.11
CA PHE A 98 -8.86 -12.38 22.39
C PHE A 98 -8.22 -12.99 21.14
N ALA A 99 -7.40 -12.23 20.44
CA ALA A 99 -6.66 -12.68 19.28
C ALA A 99 -5.30 -11.99 19.23
N ALA A 100 -4.28 -12.70 18.73
CA ALA A 100 -3.00 -12.13 18.42
C ALA A 100 -2.37 -12.93 17.26
N SER A 101 -1.58 -12.26 16.43
CA SER A 101 -0.91 -12.89 15.28
C SER A 101 0.38 -12.19 14.94
N ILE A 102 1.31 -12.97 14.38
CA ILE A 102 2.51 -12.51 13.72
C ILE A 102 2.28 -12.71 12.22
N GLY A 103 2.44 -11.65 11.44
CA GLY A 103 2.26 -11.66 10.00
C GLY A 103 3.44 -11.03 9.27
N ASP A 104 3.42 -11.08 7.93
CA ASP A 104 4.45 -10.48 7.07
C ASP A 104 4.61 -8.97 7.33
N GLY A 105 3.51 -8.28 7.55
CA GLY A 105 3.48 -6.83 7.76
C GLY A 105 3.66 -6.38 9.20
N GLY A 106 3.74 -7.29 10.19
CA GLY A 106 3.86 -6.89 11.60
C GLY A 106 3.26 -7.88 12.59
N ILE A 107 3.20 -7.44 13.83
CA ILE A 107 2.58 -8.14 14.93
C ILE A 107 1.29 -7.41 15.33
N TRP A 108 0.22 -8.15 15.52
CA TRP A 108 -1.10 -7.62 15.80
C TRP A 108 -1.72 -8.33 17.00
N GLY A 109 -2.46 -7.57 17.80
CA GLY A 109 -3.20 -8.11 18.93
C GLY A 109 -4.53 -7.40 19.13
N ARG A 110 -5.46 -8.07 19.81
CA ARG A 110 -6.80 -7.55 20.06
C ARG A 110 -7.32 -7.97 21.43
N TRP A 111 -7.86 -7.01 22.16
CA TRP A 111 -8.77 -7.28 23.26
C TRP A 111 -10.22 -7.18 22.77
N GLY A 112 -11.07 -8.10 23.24
CA GLY A 112 -12.50 -8.10 22.95
C GLY A 112 -13.30 -7.12 23.80
N HIS A 113 -12.65 -6.07 24.33
CA HIS A 113 -13.24 -5.03 25.15
C HIS A 113 -12.44 -3.73 25.02
N TYR A 114 -12.98 -2.67 25.55
CA TYR A 114 -12.26 -1.42 25.74
C TYR A 114 -11.20 -1.59 26.83
N GLU A 115 -9.93 -1.54 26.45
CA GLU A 115 -8.83 -1.59 27.41
C GLU A 115 -8.45 -0.17 27.85
N ALA A 116 -8.47 0.06 29.15
CA ALA A 116 -8.20 1.38 29.73
C ALA A 116 -6.97 1.39 30.65
N ALA A 117 -6.27 0.27 30.81
CA ALA A 117 -5.13 0.14 31.70
C ALA A 117 -3.81 0.34 30.94
N PRO A 118 -3.09 1.49 31.14
CA PRO A 118 -1.84 1.78 30.42
C PRO A 118 -0.77 0.70 30.61
N GLU A 119 -0.74 0.05 31.76
CA GLU A 119 0.19 -1.04 32.06
C GLU A 119 -0.03 -2.26 31.15
N ARG A 120 -1.25 -2.54 30.74
CA ARG A 120 -1.55 -3.64 29.80
C ARG A 120 -1.07 -3.33 28.40
N TYR A 121 -1.22 -2.07 27.93
CA TYR A 121 -0.62 -1.63 26.67
C TYR A 121 0.90 -1.74 26.70
N ARG A 122 1.52 -1.29 27.81
CA ARG A 122 2.97 -1.41 27.98
C ARG A 122 3.42 -2.85 27.90
N ALA A 123 2.79 -3.75 28.66
CA ALA A 123 3.12 -5.18 28.62
C ALA A 123 2.91 -5.80 27.22
N ALA A 124 1.87 -5.39 26.50
CA ALA A 124 1.63 -5.85 25.14
C ALA A 124 2.70 -5.35 24.16
N PHE A 125 3.06 -4.07 24.23
CA PHE A 125 4.12 -3.52 23.36
C PHE A 125 5.50 -4.08 23.70
N GLU A 126 5.80 -4.38 24.96
CA GLU A 126 7.03 -5.07 25.36
C GLU A 126 7.09 -6.49 24.79
N LEU A 127 5.98 -7.24 24.84
CA LEU A 127 5.87 -8.56 24.23
C LEU A 127 6.03 -8.50 22.71
N PHE A 128 5.38 -7.55 22.06
CA PHE A 128 5.48 -7.37 20.61
C PHE A 128 6.90 -6.99 20.20
N ALA A 129 7.55 -6.08 20.94
CA ALA A 129 8.93 -5.68 20.70
C ALA A 129 9.91 -6.84 20.87
N TRP A 130 9.73 -7.67 21.92
CA TRP A 130 10.52 -8.88 22.10
C TRP A 130 10.40 -9.83 20.90
N ALA A 131 9.17 -10.15 20.47
CA ALA A 131 8.95 -11.03 19.33
C ALA A 131 9.52 -10.42 18.03
N ALA A 132 9.27 -9.13 17.81
CA ALA A 132 9.74 -8.40 16.64
C ALA A 132 11.28 -8.40 16.52
N GLN A 133 11.99 -8.16 17.61
CA GLN A 133 13.46 -8.19 17.62
C GLN A 133 14.00 -9.56 17.19
N ILE A 134 13.43 -10.66 17.70
CA ILE A 134 13.82 -12.02 17.31
C ILE A 134 13.53 -12.25 15.83
N ILE A 135 12.32 -11.89 15.36
CA ILE A 135 11.88 -12.08 13.98
C ILE A 135 12.79 -11.29 13.02
N LEU A 136 13.01 -10.01 13.29
CA LEU A 136 13.83 -9.15 12.44
C LEU A 136 15.31 -9.61 12.41
N ALA A 137 15.86 -10.07 13.53
CA ALA A 137 17.21 -10.62 13.57
C ALA A 137 17.33 -11.92 12.75
N ARG A 138 16.33 -12.80 12.80
CA ARG A 138 16.29 -14.00 11.98
C ARG A 138 16.08 -13.69 10.51
N ARG A 139 15.20 -12.72 10.21
CA ARG A 139 14.94 -12.25 8.85
C ARG A 139 16.22 -11.68 8.19
N ALA A 140 17.03 -10.95 8.96
CA ALA A 140 18.31 -10.42 8.47
C ALA A 140 19.32 -11.51 8.09
N LYS A 141 19.26 -12.68 8.77
CA LYS A 141 20.10 -13.83 8.46
C LYS A 141 19.54 -14.71 7.34
N ASN A 142 18.27 -14.62 7.07
CA ASN A 142 17.54 -15.42 6.10
C ASN A 142 16.74 -14.50 5.14
N PRO A 143 17.42 -13.75 4.25
CA PRO A 143 16.74 -12.90 3.29
C PRO A 143 15.92 -13.76 2.30
N PRO A 144 14.73 -13.32 1.86
CA PRO A 144 13.98 -14.02 0.83
C PRO A 144 14.78 -14.10 -0.48
N PRO A 145 14.61 -15.17 -1.28
CA PRO A 145 15.33 -15.33 -2.55
C PRO A 145 15.22 -14.11 -3.47
N TRP A 146 14.03 -13.53 -3.59
CA TRP A 146 13.83 -12.34 -4.42
C TRP A 146 14.68 -11.13 -3.99
N GLU A 147 14.98 -10.98 -2.71
CA GLU A 147 15.83 -9.89 -2.20
C GLU A 147 17.28 -10.07 -2.67
N LEU A 148 17.77 -11.31 -2.67
CA LEU A 148 19.09 -11.63 -3.21
C LEU A 148 19.14 -11.38 -4.72
N GLU A 149 18.12 -11.81 -5.45
CA GLU A 149 18.01 -11.60 -6.90
C GLU A 149 18.00 -10.13 -7.27
N ILE A 150 17.16 -9.29 -6.61
CA ILE A 150 17.14 -7.86 -6.92
C ILE A 150 18.38 -7.13 -6.44
N ALA A 151 19.05 -7.60 -5.38
CA ALA A 151 20.33 -7.03 -4.95
C ALA A 151 21.41 -7.18 -6.04
N GLU A 152 21.32 -8.23 -6.86
CA GLU A 152 22.21 -8.47 -7.98
C GLU A 152 21.75 -7.74 -9.27
N THR A 153 20.46 -7.79 -9.59
CA THR A 153 19.94 -7.41 -10.90
C THR A 153 19.49 -5.94 -11.00
N TRP A 154 18.94 -5.35 -9.93
CA TRP A 154 18.34 -4.01 -9.95
C TRP A 154 19.30 -2.82 -9.77
N PRO A 155 20.51 -2.93 -9.19
CA PRO A 155 21.39 -1.76 -9.02
C PRO A 155 21.71 -1.04 -10.33
N ALA A 156 22.04 -1.79 -11.38
CA ALA A 156 22.33 -1.22 -12.70
C ALA A 156 21.08 -0.63 -13.37
N LEU A 157 19.89 -1.22 -13.11
CA LEU A 157 18.62 -0.68 -13.58
C LEU A 157 18.31 0.65 -12.87
N ALA A 158 18.39 0.68 -11.55
CA ALA A 158 18.14 1.87 -10.74
C ALA A 158 19.08 3.02 -11.14
N GLN A 159 20.37 2.73 -11.33
CA GLN A 159 21.36 3.69 -11.80
C GLN A 159 20.99 4.22 -13.19
N GLY A 160 20.63 3.34 -14.13
CA GLY A 160 20.24 3.73 -15.51
C GLY A 160 19.02 4.64 -15.57
N TRP A 161 18.10 4.51 -14.62
CA TRP A 161 16.91 5.34 -14.49
C TRP A 161 17.07 6.55 -13.54
N GLY A 162 18.19 6.66 -12.81
CA GLY A 162 18.43 7.70 -11.81
C GLY A 162 17.53 7.54 -10.58
N LEU A 163 17.16 6.30 -10.22
CA LEU A 163 16.31 5.97 -9.08
C LEU A 163 17.14 5.49 -7.88
N ALA A 164 16.67 5.76 -6.68
CA ALA A 164 17.20 5.18 -5.45
C ALA A 164 16.61 3.78 -5.25
N LEU A 165 17.47 2.79 -4.98
CA LEU A 165 17.08 1.40 -4.75
C LEU A 165 17.03 1.10 -3.25
N ASP A 166 15.90 0.58 -2.77
CA ASP A 166 15.74 -0.06 -1.48
C ASP A 166 15.50 -1.57 -1.68
N VAL A 167 16.55 -2.35 -1.56
CA VAL A 167 16.53 -3.81 -1.77
C VAL A 167 15.57 -4.49 -0.80
N ARG A 168 15.58 -4.08 0.47
CA ARG A 168 14.72 -4.70 1.50
C ARG A 168 13.22 -4.48 1.26
N ARG A 169 12.86 -3.32 0.71
CA ARG A 169 11.47 -3.04 0.31
C ARG A 169 11.14 -3.59 -1.06
N GLY A 170 12.14 -4.03 -1.83
CA GLY A 170 11.95 -4.37 -3.24
C GLY A 170 11.41 -3.16 -4.00
N ALA A 171 12.01 -1.99 -3.82
CA ALA A 171 11.52 -0.76 -4.38
C ALA A 171 12.63 0.11 -4.97
N MET A 172 12.30 0.79 -6.08
CA MET A 172 13.08 1.90 -6.64
C MET A 172 12.21 3.15 -6.66
N THR A 173 12.77 4.28 -6.22
CA THR A 173 12.04 5.55 -6.14
C THR A 173 12.88 6.71 -6.62
N GLY A 174 12.23 7.73 -7.19
CA GLY A 174 12.91 8.93 -7.65
C GLY A 174 12.07 9.71 -8.65
N THR A 175 12.75 10.43 -9.54
CA THR A 175 12.09 11.25 -10.57
C THR A 175 12.64 10.89 -11.94
N VAL A 176 11.77 10.51 -12.87
CA VAL A 176 12.12 10.20 -14.25
C VAL A 176 11.45 11.21 -15.18
N ARG A 177 12.24 11.95 -15.96
CA ARG A 177 11.73 13.03 -16.83
C ARG A 177 10.77 13.98 -16.10
N GLY A 178 11.18 14.45 -14.92
CA GLY A 178 10.38 15.38 -14.11
C GLY A 178 9.19 14.75 -13.40
N ARG A 179 8.94 13.44 -13.50
CA ARG A 179 7.81 12.74 -12.90
C ARG A 179 8.24 11.88 -11.72
N PRO A 180 7.68 12.07 -10.54
CA PRO A 180 7.83 11.14 -9.44
C PRO A 180 7.48 9.72 -9.92
N THR A 181 8.41 8.80 -9.70
CA THR A 181 8.32 7.42 -10.18
C THR A 181 8.67 6.46 -9.05
N LYS A 182 7.88 5.41 -8.93
CA LYS A 182 8.10 4.33 -7.97
C LYS A 182 7.88 2.99 -8.66
N VAL A 183 8.82 2.08 -8.46
CA VAL A 183 8.66 0.66 -8.77
C VAL A 183 8.71 -0.08 -7.46
N CYS A 184 7.76 -0.96 -7.19
CA CYS A 184 7.79 -1.72 -5.94
C CYS A 184 7.08 -3.07 -6.06
N PHE A 185 7.47 -3.97 -5.17
CA PHE A 185 6.66 -5.15 -4.91
C PHE A 185 5.46 -4.80 -4.01
N GLY A 186 4.39 -5.53 -4.18
CA GLY A 186 3.17 -5.39 -3.41
C GLY A 186 2.40 -6.70 -3.35
N SER A 187 1.18 -6.62 -2.86
CA SER A 187 0.23 -7.73 -2.88
C SER A 187 -1.13 -7.24 -3.35
N HIS A 188 -1.82 -8.06 -4.14
CA HIS A 188 -3.19 -7.80 -4.56
C HIS A 188 -3.97 -9.10 -4.55
N GLY A 189 -5.07 -9.15 -3.77
CA GLY A 189 -5.85 -10.39 -3.61
C GLY A 189 -5.04 -11.57 -3.07
N GLY A 190 -4.03 -11.34 -2.24
CA GLY A 190 -3.13 -12.38 -1.72
C GLY A 190 -2.00 -12.80 -2.66
N ALA A 191 -2.00 -12.36 -3.91
CA ALA A 191 -0.92 -12.63 -4.86
C ALA A 191 0.16 -11.53 -4.80
N SER A 192 1.43 -11.92 -4.96
CA SER A 192 2.53 -10.97 -5.11
C SER A 192 2.39 -10.20 -6.42
N THR A 193 2.74 -8.92 -6.40
CA THR A 193 2.68 -8.05 -7.58
C THR A 193 3.97 -7.27 -7.75
N THR A 194 4.29 -6.92 -8.99
CA THR A 194 5.23 -5.84 -9.32
C THR A 194 4.43 -4.67 -9.85
N ARG A 195 4.67 -3.50 -9.29
CA ARG A 195 3.92 -2.28 -9.56
C ARG A 195 4.86 -1.15 -9.98
N VAL A 196 4.50 -0.44 -11.04
CA VAL A 196 5.12 0.79 -11.48
C VAL A 196 4.10 1.92 -11.32
N GLU A 197 4.46 2.94 -10.57
CA GLU A 197 3.66 4.14 -10.34
C GLU A 197 4.41 5.34 -10.93
N ILE A 198 3.76 6.11 -11.78
CA ILE A 198 4.32 7.32 -12.39
C ILE A 198 3.32 8.45 -12.22
N ALA A 199 3.74 9.54 -11.62
CA ALA A 199 2.88 10.71 -11.48
C ALA A 199 2.50 11.26 -12.85
N VAL A 200 1.22 11.56 -13.01
CA VAL A 200 0.64 12.25 -14.16
C VAL A 200 0.16 13.61 -13.66
N PRO A 201 0.75 14.71 -14.10
CA PRO A 201 0.34 16.03 -13.64
C PRO A 201 -1.08 16.32 -14.14
N VAL A 202 -2.03 16.34 -13.22
CA VAL A 202 -3.42 16.74 -13.49
C VAL A 202 -3.58 18.17 -13.00
N PRO A 203 -4.06 19.11 -13.83
CA PRO A 203 -4.27 20.49 -13.44
C PRO A 203 -5.24 20.61 -12.26
N THR A 204 -5.05 21.62 -11.42
CA THR A 204 -5.95 21.91 -10.30
C THR A 204 -7.39 22.12 -10.80
N GLY A 205 -8.35 21.44 -10.18
CA GLY A 205 -9.75 21.48 -10.59
C GLY A 205 -10.11 20.56 -11.75
N CYS A 206 -9.15 19.75 -12.24
CA CYS A 206 -9.41 18.68 -13.20
C CYS A 206 -9.28 17.32 -12.51
N GLU A 207 -10.07 16.37 -12.96
CA GLU A 207 -10.00 14.97 -12.52
C GLU A 207 -9.89 14.04 -13.74
N LEU A 208 -9.11 13.00 -13.60
CA LEU A 208 -9.00 11.92 -14.59
C LEU A 208 -8.75 10.60 -13.87
N SER A 209 -9.63 9.67 -14.09
CA SER A 209 -9.53 8.31 -13.58
C SER A 209 -9.79 7.30 -14.69
N LEU A 210 -9.08 6.21 -14.65
CA LEU A 210 -9.16 5.14 -15.64
C LEU A 210 -9.05 3.79 -14.94
N ALA A 211 -9.94 2.86 -15.27
CA ALA A 211 -9.88 1.47 -14.79
C ALA A 211 -10.33 0.51 -15.88
N ARG A 212 -9.82 -0.73 -15.86
CA ARG A 212 -10.27 -1.78 -16.79
C ARG A 212 -11.72 -2.20 -16.49
N GLN A 213 -12.50 -2.49 -17.53
CA GLN A 213 -13.89 -2.95 -17.38
C GLN A 213 -13.97 -4.38 -16.80
N ASP A 214 -13.00 -5.24 -17.12
CA ASP A 214 -12.89 -6.61 -16.65
C ASP A 214 -12.13 -6.78 -15.31
N GLY A 215 -11.75 -5.67 -14.70
CA GLY A 215 -11.09 -5.65 -13.38
C GLY A 215 -12.03 -6.10 -12.27
N ASP A 216 -11.47 -6.81 -11.27
CA ASP A 216 -12.19 -7.22 -10.06
C ASP A 216 -13.00 -6.03 -9.54
N GLY A 217 -14.34 -6.16 -9.50
CA GLY A 217 -15.36 -5.11 -9.32
C GLY A 217 -15.21 -4.17 -8.10
N PHE A 218 -14.07 -4.19 -7.44
CA PHE A 218 -13.68 -3.28 -6.38
C PHE A 218 -13.52 -1.83 -6.86
N PHE A 219 -13.03 -1.63 -8.08
CA PHE A 219 -12.77 -0.28 -8.63
C PHE A 219 -14.03 0.43 -9.11
N SER A 220 -15.04 -0.31 -9.58
CA SER A 220 -16.28 0.31 -10.08
C SER A 220 -17.07 1.09 -9.02
N LYS A 221 -16.89 0.78 -7.73
CA LYS A 221 -17.58 1.44 -6.60
C LYS A 221 -16.83 2.64 -6.02
N LEU A 222 -15.53 2.79 -6.31
CA LEU A 222 -14.69 3.83 -5.73
C LEU A 222 -14.66 5.14 -6.53
N PHE A 223 -15.02 5.10 -7.81
CA PHE A 223 -14.96 6.29 -8.64
C PHE A 223 -16.27 7.09 -8.59
N ARG A 224 -16.17 8.32 -8.09
CA ARG A 224 -17.20 9.35 -8.27
C ARG A 224 -17.01 9.96 -9.67
N GLY A 225 -18.10 10.35 -10.30
CA GLY A 225 -18.08 11.04 -11.59
C GLY A 225 -18.88 10.31 -12.68
N GLN A 226 -19.08 11.02 -13.78
CA GLN A 226 -19.80 10.52 -14.95
C GLN A 226 -18.84 9.76 -15.87
N ASP A 227 -19.29 8.65 -16.46
CA ASP A 227 -18.51 7.91 -17.44
C ASP A 227 -18.33 8.74 -18.71
N VAL A 228 -17.09 8.85 -19.19
CA VAL A 228 -16.74 9.60 -20.40
C VAL A 228 -16.42 8.62 -21.53
N VAL A 229 -17.21 8.65 -22.61
CA VAL A 229 -16.94 7.92 -23.83
C VAL A 229 -15.98 8.74 -24.68
N VAL A 230 -14.77 8.20 -24.95
CA VAL A 230 -13.73 8.93 -25.68
C VAL A 230 -13.83 8.78 -27.21
N GLY A 231 -14.74 7.93 -27.68
CA GLY A 231 -15.01 7.72 -29.11
C GLY A 231 -14.03 6.80 -29.82
N ASP A 232 -13.34 5.96 -29.07
CA ASP A 232 -12.48 4.89 -29.57
C ASP A 232 -13.06 3.54 -29.12
N PRO A 233 -13.72 2.78 -30.02
CA PRO A 233 -14.45 1.57 -29.61
C PRO A 233 -13.58 0.54 -28.90
N ALA A 234 -12.31 0.40 -29.27
CA ALA A 234 -11.40 -0.55 -28.64
C ALA A 234 -11.01 -0.11 -27.24
N PHE A 235 -10.79 1.18 -27.06
CA PHE A 235 -10.46 1.77 -25.77
C PHE A 235 -11.68 1.80 -24.85
N ASP A 236 -12.83 2.26 -25.35
CA ASP A 236 -14.08 2.36 -24.62
C ASP A 236 -14.61 0.97 -24.18
N ALA A 237 -14.32 -0.09 -24.94
CA ALA A 237 -14.62 -1.45 -24.56
C ALA A 237 -13.67 -2.02 -23.48
N ALA A 238 -12.47 -1.51 -23.37
CA ALA A 238 -11.44 -2.00 -22.44
C ALA A 238 -11.46 -1.25 -21.10
N PHE A 239 -11.87 0.02 -21.09
CA PHE A 239 -11.71 0.92 -19.96
C PHE A 239 -12.98 1.69 -19.62
N ILE A 240 -13.20 1.86 -18.30
CA ILE A 240 -14.11 2.86 -17.76
C ILE A 240 -13.26 4.13 -17.52
N VAL A 241 -13.68 5.23 -18.13
CA VAL A 241 -13.03 6.54 -17.99
C VAL A 241 -13.95 7.46 -17.23
N LYS A 242 -13.46 8.14 -16.22
CA LYS A 242 -14.17 9.17 -15.46
C LYS A 242 -13.29 10.40 -15.30
N GLY A 243 -13.92 11.56 -15.24
CA GLY A 243 -13.20 12.79 -14.96
C GLY A 243 -14.01 14.04 -15.23
N ASP A 244 -13.48 15.16 -14.80
CA ASP A 244 -14.11 16.47 -14.91
C ASP A 244 -13.03 17.56 -15.12
N PRO A 245 -13.22 18.53 -16.02
CA PRO A 245 -14.27 18.57 -17.04
C PRO A 245 -14.02 17.55 -18.19
N GLU A 246 -15.08 17.14 -18.87
CA GLU A 246 -14.99 16.16 -19.98
C GLU A 246 -14.02 16.63 -21.08
N SER A 247 -13.96 17.94 -21.35
CA SER A 247 -13.03 18.53 -22.31
C SER A 247 -11.56 18.26 -21.96
N PHE A 248 -11.20 18.29 -20.69
CA PHE A 248 -9.88 17.92 -20.21
C PHE A 248 -9.61 16.43 -20.41
N VAL A 249 -10.56 15.57 -20.06
CA VAL A 249 -10.45 14.11 -20.23
C VAL A 249 -10.16 13.76 -21.70
N ARG A 250 -10.94 14.34 -22.65
CA ARG A 250 -10.75 14.14 -24.09
C ARG A 250 -9.41 14.68 -24.60
N ALA A 251 -8.95 15.81 -24.06
CA ALA A 251 -7.67 16.40 -24.42
C ALA A 251 -6.48 15.55 -23.90
N ALA A 252 -6.59 14.96 -22.70
CA ALA A 252 -5.57 14.10 -22.11
C ALA A 252 -5.50 12.73 -22.82
N LEU A 253 -6.65 12.15 -23.16
CA LEU A 253 -6.75 10.85 -23.82
C LEU A 253 -6.64 10.96 -25.34
N THR A 254 -5.54 11.56 -25.81
CA THR A 254 -5.22 11.62 -27.25
C THR A 254 -5.16 10.22 -27.88
N PRO A 255 -5.26 10.07 -29.20
CA PRO A 255 -5.06 8.77 -29.87
C PRO A 255 -3.74 8.10 -29.49
N ALA A 256 -2.66 8.88 -29.32
CA ALA A 256 -1.36 8.37 -28.90
C ALA A 256 -1.40 7.85 -27.44
N ALA A 257 -2.03 8.58 -26.52
CA ALA A 257 -2.18 8.16 -25.14
C ALA A 257 -2.97 6.85 -25.04
N ARG A 258 -4.11 6.75 -25.76
CA ARG A 258 -4.91 5.53 -25.82
C ARG A 258 -4.13 4.35 -26.36
N ALA A 259 -3.36 4.55 -27.45
CA ALA A 259 -2.52 3.50 -28.03
C ALA A 259 -1.47 2.98 -27.05
N HIS A 260 -0.77 3.86 -26.33
CA HIS A 260 0.20 3.45 -25.29
C HIS A 260 -0.44 2.73 -24.11
N ILE A 261 -1.62 3.17 -23.66
CA ILE A 261 -2.37 2.50 -22.59
C ILE A 261 -2.82 1.10 -23.04
N LEU A 262 -3.38 0.98 -24.24
CA LEU A 262 -3.77 -0.33 -24.79
C LEU A 262 -2.56 -1.25 -24.97
N GLU A 263 -1.42 -0.73 -25.43
CA GLU A 263 -0.20 -1.52 -25.57
C GLU A 263 0.30 -2.04 -24.23
N LEU A 264 0.26 -1.20 -23.20
CA LEU A 264 0.64 -1.61 -21.83
C LEU A 264 -0.26 -2.76 -21.31
N THR A 265 -1.56 -2.79 -21.67
CA THR A 265 -2.44 -3.94 -21.29
C THR A 265 -2.09 -5.23 -22.03
N ARG A 266 -1.58 -5.14 -23.27
CA ARG A 266 -1.16 -6.34 -24.05
C ARG A 266 0.01 -7.06 -23.41
N THR A 267 0.80 -6.38 -22.60
CA THR A 267 1.88 -7.01 -21.81
C THR A 267 1.36 -7.79 -20.58
N GLY A 268 0.06 -7.94 -20.42
CA GLY A 268 -0.55 -8.61 -19.26
C GLY A 268 -0.66 -7.73 -18.01
N CYS A 269 -0.38 -6.42 -18.15
CA CYS A 269 -0.48 -5.49 -17.02
C CYS A 269 -1.94 -5.09 -16.77
N ALA A 270 -2.32 -5.05 -15.51
CA ALA A 270 -3.45 -4.27 -15.09
C ALA A 270 -3.02 -2.80 -14.93
N ILE A 271 -3.91 -1.88 -15.29
CA ILE A 271 -3.64 -0.45 -15.30
C ILE A 271 -4.77 0.26 -14.58
N THR A 272 -4.40 1.25 -13.78
CA THR A 272 -5.32 2.25 -13.27
C THR A 272 -4.66 3.63 -13.31
N LEU A 273 -5.46 4.66 -13.52
CA LEU A 273 -5.07 6.04 -13.33
C LEU A 273 -5.97 6.60 -12.24
N GLN A 274 -5.38 7.03 -11.16
CA GLN A 274 -6.11 7.55 -9.99
C GLN A 274 -5.21 8.51 -9.22
N ASP A 275 -5.81 9.56 -8.66
CA ASP A 275 -5.11 10.54 -7.80
C ASP A 275 -3.84 11.13 -8.45
N GLY A 276 -3.90 11.35 -9.78
CA GLY A 276 -2.76 11.87 -10.53
C GLY A 276 -1.58 10.89 -10.67
N ALA A 277 -1.80 9.59 -10.53
CA ALA A 277 -0.80 8.56 -10.75
C ALA A 277 -1.27 7.49 -11.75
N LEU A 278 -0.48 7.23 -12.78
CA LEU A 278 -0.60 6.04 -13.62
C LEU A 278 0.06 4.87 -12.90
N ILE A 279 -0.72 3.84 -12.63
CA ILE A 279 -0.28 2.65 -11.94
C ILE A 279 -0.44 1.47 -12.88
N ALA A 280 0.68 0.85 -13.22
CA ALA A 280 0.72 -0.41 -13.98
C ALA A 280 1.25 -1.52 -13.07
N TRP A 281 0.60 -2.68 -13.06
CA TRP A 281 1.01 -3.79 -12.22
C TRP A 281 0.72 -5.15 -12.84
N VAL A 282 1.53 -6.13 -12.49
CA VAL A 282 1.39 -7.54 -12.89
C VAL A 282 1.25 -8.42 -11.65
N LYS A 283 0.49 -9.53 -11.75
CA LYS A 283 0.26 -10.48 -10.64
C LYS A 283 1.44 -11.44 -10.46
N GLU A 284 2.66 -10.90 -10.44
CA GLU A 284 3.89 -11.64 -10.14
C GLU A 284 4.95 -10.69 -9.57
N ARG A 285 5.96 -11.26 -8.90
CA ARG A 285 7.14 -10.53 -8.47
C ARG A 285 8.22 -10.66 -9.53
N ILE A 286 8.46 -9.58 -10.30
CA ILE A 286 9.47 -9.57 -11.35
C ILE A 286 10.80 -9.14 -10.76
N THR A 287 11.76 -10.05 -10.69
CA THR A 287 13.15 -9.79 -10.31
C THR A 287 14.04 -9.57 -11.53
N ASP A 288 13.60 -10.05 -12.69
CA ASP A 288 14.30 -9.90 -13.98
C ASP A 288 14.38 -8.43 -14.40
N ARG A 289 15.61 -7.96 -14.61
CA ARG A 289 15.92 -6.57 -14.94
C ARG A 289 15.27 -6.10 -16.25
N GLU A 290 15.33 -6.94 -17.28
CA GLU A 290 14.86 -6.55 -18.63
C GLU A 290 13.33 -6.41 -18.66
N ARG A 291 12.63 -7.30 -17.95
CA ARG A 291 11.18 -7.23 -17.81
C ARG A 291 10.74 -5.99 -17.03
N VAL A 292 11.42 -5.66 -15.93
CA VAL A 292 11.12 -4.43 -15.16
C VAL A 292 11.41 -3.20 -16.01
N ASP A 293 12.53 -3.16 -16.74
CA ASP A 293 12.88 -2.07 -17.64
C ASP A 293 11.82 -1.88 -18.74
N ALA A 294 11.37 -2.96 -19.37
CA ALA A 294 10.31 -2.93 -20.37
C ALA A 294 8.98 -2.38 -19.80
N LEU A 295 8.60 -2.83 -18.59
CA LEU A 295 7.40 -2.34 -17.90
C LEU A 295 7.51 -0.85 -17.58
N MET A 296 8.65 -0.40 -17.08
CA MET A 296 8.91 1.02 -16.79
C MET A 296 8.86 1.88 -18.07
N LYS A 297 9.48 1.44 -19.17
CA LYS A 297 9.45 2.14 -20.46
C LYS A 297 8.03 2.30 -20.98
N ALA A 298 7.23 1.23 -20.94
CA ALA A 298 5.85 1.25 -21.39
C ALA A 298 4.96 2.16 -20.51
N ALA A 299 5.10 2.08 -19.19
CA ALA A 299 4.36 2.93 -18.27
C ALA A 299 4.76 4.41 -18.42
N LEU A 300 6.05 4.71 -18.61
CA LEU A 300 6.51 6.07 -18.83
C LEU A 300 5.97 6.63 -20.17
N ALA A 301 6.00 5.85 -21.25
CA ALA A 301 5.46 6.27 -22.52
C ALA A 301 3.97 6.62 -22.43
N ALA A 302 3.18 5.76 -21.75
CA ALA A 302 1.76 6.03 -21.50
C ALA A 302 1.55 7.29 -20.66
N SER A 303 2.33 7.47 -19.58
CA SER A 303 2.21 8.64 -18.71
C SER A 303 2.59 9.95 -19.43
N LEU A 304 3.63 9.95 -20.25
CA LEU A 304 4.04 11.11 -21.05
C LEU A 304 3.01 11.47 -22.12
N ALA A 305 2.38 10.47 -22.73
CA ALA A 305 1.34 10.69 -23.74
C ALA A 305 0.04 11.25 -23.15
N LEU A 306 -0.30 10.91 -21.88
CA LEU A 306 -1.45 11.46 -21.15
C LEU A 306 -1.29 12.97 -20.87
N CYS A 307 -0.10 13.37 -20.47
CA CYS A 307 0.24 14.76 -20.23
C CYS A 307 1.65 14.99 -20.77
N PRO A 308 1.78 15.37 -22.02
CA PRO A 308 3.09 15.72 -22.58
C PRO A 308 3.74 16.83 -21.74
N GLU A 309 5.06 16.76 -21.60
CA GLU A 309 5.80 17.84 -20.94
C GLU A 309 5.39 19.18 -21.54
N PRO A 310 5.16 20.22 -20.72
CA PRO A 310 4.88 21.53 -21.26
C PRO A 310 6.04 21.92 -22.18
N ASN A 311 5.75 22.05 -23.47
CA ASN A 311 6.73 22.59 -24.40
C ASN A 311 7.08 24.00 -23.88
N PRO A 312 8.33 24.31 -23.48
CA PRO A 312 8.69 25.60 -22.91
C PRO A 312 8.41 26.77 -23.85
N GLY A 313 8.10 26.52 -25.12
CA GLY A 313 7.70 27.51 -26.14
C GLY A 313 6.21 27.45 -26.49
N ALA A 314 5.42 26.58 -25.93
CA ALA A 314 4.00 26.53 -26.24
C ALA A 314 3.24 27.58 -25.37
N PRO A 315 2.30 28.34 -25.95
CA PRO A 315 1.43 29.19 -25.15
C PRO A 315 0.62 28.31 -24.18
N PRO A 316 0.35 28.79 -22.94
CA PRO A 316 -0.45 28.04 -21.99
C PRO A 316 -1.81 27.69 -22.63
N LEU A 317 -2.21 26.42 -22.47
CA LEU A 317 -3.51 25.99 -22.95
C LEU A 317 -4.60 26.90 -22.37
N PRO A 318 -5.52 27.44 -23.16
CA PRO A 318 -6.58 28.28 -22.65
C PRO A 318 -7.55 27.42 -21.83
N TYR A 319 -7.32 27.36 -20.53
CA TYR A 319 -8.32 26.86 -19.60
C TYR A 319 -9.42 27.94 -19.48
N ARG A 320 -10.51 27.74 -20.19
CA ARG A 320 -11.78 28.47 -19.98
C ARG A 320 -12.78 27.58 -19.30
#